data_b9beb8fef3c615f0ff331886863eef66
#
_entry.id   b9beb8fef3c615f0ff331886863eef66
#
_cell.length_a   1.000
_cell.length_b   1.000
_cell.length_c   1.000
_cell.angle_alpha   90.00
_cell.angle_beta   90.00
_cell.angle_gamma   90.00
#
_symmetry.space_group_name_H-M   'P 1'
#
loop_
_entity.id
_entity.type
_entity.pdbx_description
1 polymer ?
#
loop_
_entity_poly.entity_id
_entity_poly.type
_entity_poly.pdbx_seq_one_letter_code
_entity_poly.pdbx_strand_id
1 'polypeptide(L)'
;MDGDIAPIAEIVAVAKRYNALTYLDEVHAVGMYGPRGAGIAAELGVADQVDIIQGTMAKAIGVIGGYIASTQVIVDAVRSFAVGFIFTTSLPPAITAGCLASVEHLKASSLERDQLHTQTAKLRERLKHHDVPVMPCSQTHVLPVLVGEAKRCKASAERLLHNHGVYLQPINYPSVPVGTERFRVNATPNHSDEQIEHLAVSLRETFDHFSIPLASKVFAAEVA
;
A
#
# COMPACT_ATOMS: atom_id res chain seq x y z
N MET A 1 4.24 -4.20 -0.57
CA MET A 1 3.96 -5.11 -1.71
C MET A 1 2.94 -6.16 -1.32
N ASP A 2 3.06 -6.69 -0.13
CA ASP A 2 2.27 -7.81 0.38
C ASP A 2 1.14 -7.40 1.33
N GLY A 3 1.04 -6.13 1.66
CA GLY A 3 0.01 -5.61 2.55
C GLY A 3 0.22 -5.97 4.03
N ASP A 4 1.38 -6.44 4.38
CA ASP A 4 1.83 -6.72 5.73
C ASP A 4 2.32 -5.45 6.44
N ILE A 5 2.46 -5.53 7.75
CA ILE A 5 3.01 -4.48 8.60
C ILE A 5 4.30 -5.00 9.23
N ALA A 6 5.40 -4.26 9.07
CA ALA A 6 6.66 -4.59 9.72
C ALA A 6 6.55 -4.52 11.25
N PRO A 7 7.25 -5.37 12.01
CA PRO A 7 7.27 -5.31 13.47
C PRO A 7 8.12 -4.12 13.95
N ILE A 8 7.60 -2.89 13.77
CA ILE A 8 8.34 -1.63 13.91
C ILE A 8 8.92 -1.47 15.33
N ALA A 9 8.12 -1.77 16.36
CA ALA A 9 8.55 -1.63 17.75
C ALA A 9 9.77 -2.53 18.08
N GLU A 10 9.72 -3.76 17.61
CA GLU A 10 10.79 -4.75 17.80
C GLU A 10 12.05 -4.36 17.03
N ILE A 11 11.89 -3.88 15.78
CA ILE A 11 13.00 -3.39 14.95
C ILE A 11 13.67 -2.20 15.62
N VAL A 12 12.91 -1.23 16.11
CA VAL A 12 13.42 -0.05 16.83
C VAL A 12 14.16 -0.47 18.11
N ALA A 13 13.60 -1.41 18.89
CA ALA A 13 14.24 -1.90 20.09
C ALA A 13 15.61 -2.56 19.81
N VAL A 14 15.69 -3.36 18.73
CA VAL A 14 16.95 -3.98 18.29
C VAL A 14 17.92 -2.91 17.80
N ALA A 15 17.49 -1.98 16.96
CA ALA A 15 18.33 -0.90 16.44
C ALA A 15 18.97 -0.08 17.57
N LYS A 16 18.17 0.32 18.57
CA LYS A 16 18.67 1.06 19.75
C LYS A 16 19.72 0.26 20.55
N ARG A 17 19.52 -1.05 20.70
CA ARG A 17 20.48 -1.92 21.40
C ARG A 17 21.87 -1.91 20.74
N TYR A 18 21.90 -1.82 19.41
CA TYR A 18 23.13 -1.85 18.63
C TYR A 18 23.59 -0.46 18.16
N ASN A 19 23.01 0.62 18.69
CA ASN A 19 23.29 2.01 18.31
C ASN A 19 23.20 2.23 16.80
N ALA A 20 22.18 1.62 16.17
CA ALA A 20 21.87 1.75 14.75
C ALA A 20 20.73 2.73 14.55
N LEU A 21 20.79 3.52 13.48
CA LEU A 21 19.69 4.38 13.05
C LEU A 21 18.60 3.56 12.37
N THR A 22 17.37 4.02 12.53
CA THR A 22 16.18 3.46 11.87
C THR A 22 15.70 4.37 10.75
N TYR A 23 15.40 3.78 9.59
CA TYR A 23 14.77 4.46 8.46
C TYR A 23 13.47 3.73 8.10
N LEU A 24 12.34 4.37 8.35
CA LEU A 24 11.01 3.79 8.13
C LEU A 24 10.35 4.40 6.90
N ASP A 25 9.93 3.54 5.98
CA ASP A 25 9.14 3.92 4.81
C ASP A 25 7.64 3.83 5.15
N GLU A 26 6.98 4.98 5.27
CA GLU A 26 5.54 5.12 5.53
C GLU A 26 4.75 5.55 4.27
N VAL A 27 5.32 5.39 3.08
CA VAL A 27 4.70 5.90 1.82
C VAL A 27 3.33 5.30 1.52
N HIS A 28 3.01 4.12 2.06
CA HIS A 28 1.70 3.49 1.97
C HIS A 28 0.86 3.63 3.25
N ALA A 29 1.31 4.40 4.23
CA ALA A 29 0.63 4.52 5.52
C ALA A 29 0.23 5.97 5.85
N VAL A 30 1.10 6.95 5.55
CA VAL A 30 0.80 8.37 5.78
C VAL A 30 -0.45 8.80 5.03
N GLY A 31 -1.36 9.45 5.75
CA GLY A 31 -2.70 9.84 5.30
C GLY A 31 -3.76 8.74 5.46
N MET A 32 -3.35 7.47 5.64
CA MET A 32 -4.25 6.31 5.65
C MET A 32 -4.34 5.60 6.99
N TYR A 33 -3.34 5.75 7.87
CA TYR A 33 -3.26 5.08 9.18
C TYR A 33 -2.87 6.06 10.28
N GLY A 34 -3.16 5.66 11.51
CA GLY A 34 -2.78 6.35 12.73
C GLY A 34 -3.54 7.67 13.00
N PRO A 35 -3.34 8.25 14.17
CA PRO A 35 -3.97 9.52 14.54
C PRO A 35 -3.67 10.60 13.51
N ARG A 36 -4.70 11.28 13.02
CA ARG A 36 -4.59 12.37 12.02
C ARG A 36 -3.89 11.94 10.71
N GLY A 37 -3.83 10.64 10.42
CA GLY A 37 -3.13 10.10 9.25
C GLY A 37 -1.60 10.13 9.36
N ALA A 38 -1.05 10.06 10.55
CA ALA A 38 0.40 10.19 10.76
C ALA A 38 1.21 8.92 10.45
N GLY A 39 0.55 7.81 10.10
CA GLY A 39 1.21 6.56 9.73
C GLY A 39 1.14 5.47 10.80
N ILE A 40 1.69 4.29 10.49
CA ILE A 40 1.68 3.10 11.36
C ILE A 40 2.55 3.30 12.59
N ALA A 41 3.71 3.95 12.47
CA ALA A 41 4.55 4.22 13.64
C ALA A 41 3.82 5.08 14.68
N ALA A 42 3.01 6.04 14.23
CA ALA A 42 2.17 6.86 15.11
C ALA A 42 1.00 6.06 15.69
N GLU A 43 0.40 5.13 14.94
CA GLU A 43 -0.63 4.21 15.42
C GLU A 43 -0.12 3.30 16.52
N LEU A 44 1.11 2.81 16.39
CA LEU A 44 1.79 1.97 17.37
C LEU A 44 2.38 2.76 18.55
N GLY A 45 2.36 4.10 18.51
CA GLY A 45 2.92 4.94 19.57
C GLY A 45 4.46 4.92 19.63
N VAL A 46 5.14 4.61 18.53
CA VAL A 46 6.62 4.51 18.46
C VAL A 46 7.26 5.51 17.48
N ALA A 47 6.48 6.43 16.91
CA ALA A 47 6.97 7.37 15.89
C ALA A 47 8.14 8.24 16.37
N ASP A 48 8.13 8.65 17.63
CA ASP A 48 9.19 9.44 18.29
C ASP A 48 10.47 8.65 18.52
N GLN A 49 10.44 7.34 18.35
CA GLN A 49 11.57 6.43 18.52
C GLN A 49 12.24 6.07 17.20
N VAL A 50 11.63 6.41 16.07
CA VAL A 50 12.17 6.20 14.72
C VAL A 50 13.02 7.41 14.34
N ASP A 51 14.25 7.18 13.87
CA ASP A 51 15.18 8.26 13.55
C ASP A 51 14.81 9.02 12.29
N ILE A 52 14.38 8.31 11.24
CA ILE A 52 13.98 8.89 9.96
C ILE A 52 12.69 8.23 9.48
N ILE A 53 11.67 9.03 9.23
CA ILE A 53 10.42 8.59 8.58
C ILE A 53 10.37 9.19 7.18
N GLN A 54 10.16 8.34 6.18
CA GLN A 54 9.93 8.73 4.80
C GLN A 54 8.44 8.67 4.48
N GLY A 55 7.94 9.72 3.83
CA GLY A 55 6.60 9.77 3.28
C GLY A 55 6.58 10.23 1.83
N THR A 56 5.46 9.99 1.14
CA THR A 56 5.22 10.50 -0.21
C THR A 56 4.01 11.42 -0.24
N MET A 57 4.06 12.41 -1.12
CA MET A 57 2.92 13.27 -1.42
C MET A 57 2.07 12.72 -2.57
N ALA A 58 2.52 11.64 -3.24
CA ALA A 58 1.90 11.10 -4.47
C ALA A 58 0.82 10.03 -4.22
N LYS A 59 0.42 9.78 -2.97
CA LYS A 59 -0.64 8.82 -2.61
C LYS A 59 -1.78 9.53 -1.90
N ALA A 60 -1.98 9.36 -0.61
CA ALA A 60 -3.09 9.97 0.12
C ALA A 60 -3.13 11.51 0.04
N ILE A 61 -1.98 12.16 -0.04
CA ILE A 61 -1.88 13.61 -0.20
C ILE A 61 -2.28 14.07 -1.62
N GLY A 62 -2.10 13.20 -2.64
CA GLY A 62 -2.65 13.41 -3.99
C GLY A 62 -1.91 14.40 -4.88
N VAL A 63 -0.66 14.74 -4.56
CA VAL A 63 0.20 15.63 -5.35
C VAL A 63 1.53 14.93 -5.70
N ILE A 64 2.52 15.65 -6.20
CA ILE A 64 3.85 15.12 -6.53
C ILE A 64 4.86 15.46 -5.43
N GLY A 65 5.84 14.56 -5.20
CA GLY A 65 6.95 14.78 -4.29
C GLY A 65 7.01 13.76 -3.14
N GLY A 66 7.94 14.00 -2.25
CA GLY A 66 8.16 13.21 -1.05
C GLY A 66 8.89 14.01 0.01
N TYR A 67 9.03 13.44 1.19
CA TYR A 67 9.70 14.08 2.31
C TYR A 67 10.33 13.04 3.24
N ILE A 68 11.26 13.52 4.04
CA ILE A 68 11.67 12.84 5.26
C ILE A 68 11.30 13.70 6.47
N ALA A 69 10.98 13.04 7.57
CA ALA A 69 10.82 13.67 8.88
C ALA A 69 11.85 13.07 9.84
N SER A 70 12.61 13.93 10.52
CA SER A 70 13.69 13.52 11.41
C SER A 70 14.10 14.67 12.34
N THR A 71 15.14 14.46 13.16
CA THR A 71 15.78 15.53 13.94
C THR A 71 16.40 16.58 13.02
N GLN A 72 16.52 17.81 13.51
CA GLN A 72 17.12 18.92 12.76
C GLN A 72 18.50 18.58 12.19
N VAL A 73 19.34 17.93 12.98
CA VAL A 73 20.70 17.54 12.59
C VAL A 73 20.70 16.62 11.36
N ILE A 74 19.81 15.62 11.35
CA ILE A 74 19.71 14.68 10.23
C ILE A 74 19.12 15.40 8.99
N VAL A 75 18.10 16.23 9.19
CA VAL A 75 17.50 17.01 8.09
C VAL A 75 18.53 17.94 7.46
N ASP A 76 19.33 18.65 8.25
CA ASP A 76 20.39 19.55 7.75
C ASP A 76 21.49 18.78 7.03
N ALA A 77 21.89 17.61 7.54
CA ALA A 77 22.84 16.74 6.87
C ALA A 77 22.32 16.27 5.50
N VAL A 78 21.06 15.82 5.41
CA VAL A 78 20.44 15.40 4.15
C VAL A 78 20.37 16.57 3.17
N ARG A 79 19.95 17.76 3.62
CA ARG A 79 19.88 18.96 2.77
C ARG A 79 21.24 19.39 2.23
N SER A 80 22.31 19.17 3.00
CA SER A 80 23.67 19.58 2.66
C SER A 80 24.46 18.58 1.83
N PHE A 81 24.15 17.28 1.95
CA PHE A 81 24.99 16.22 1.38
C PHE A 81 24.24 15.25 0.46
N ALA A 82 22.90 15.19 0.48
CA ALA A 82 22.17 14.28 -0.38
C ALA A 82 22.15 14.78 -1.83
N VAL A 83 22.86 14.10 -2.70
CA VAL A 83 23.01 14.45 -4.12
C VAL A 83 21.64 14.58 -4.81
N GLY A 84 20.70 13.68 -4.52
CA GLY A 84 19.34 13.71 -5.07
C GLY A 84 18.50 14.89 -4.59
N PHE A 85 18.91 15.58 -3.51
CA PHE A 85 18.27 16.81 -3.02
C PHE A 85 18.99 18.07 -3.55
N ILE A 86 20.32 18.12 -3.49
CA ILE A 86 21.12 19.32 -3.84
C ILE A 86 20.97 19.65 -5.33
N PHE A 87 20.98 18.62 -6.20
CA PHE A 87 20.94 18.80 -7.66
C PHE A 87 19.53 18.68 -8.25
N THR A 88 18.49 18.91 -7.44
CA THR A 88 17.12 18.99 -7.91
C THR A 88 16.56 20.40 -7.75
N THR A 89 15.44 20.68 -8.44
CA THR A 89 14.71 21.94 -8.26
C THR A 89 13.64 21.81 -7.17
N SER A 90 13.27 22.92 -6.58
CA SER A 90 12.17 22.97 -5.61
C SER A 90 10.83 22.60 -6.25
N LEU A 91 9.90 22.08 -5.44
CA LEU A 91 8.52 21.88 -5.88
C LEU A 91 7.88 23.22 -6.29
N PRO A 92 7.08 23.23 -7.37
CA PRO A 92 6.32 24.42 -7.76
C PRO A 92 5.41 24.92 -6.61
N PRO A 93 5.24 26.25 -6.44
CA PRO A 93 4.40 26.81 -5.39
C PRO A 93 2.97 26.27 -5.38
N ALA A 94 2.37 26.06 -6.56
CA ALA A 94 1.01 25.50 -6.68
C ALA A 94 0.92 24.07 -6.11
N ILE A 95 1.95 23.22 -6.34
CA ILE A 95 2.03 21.87 -5.78
C ILE A 95 2.20 21.92 -4.25
N THR A 96 3.06 22.82 -3.77
CA THR A 96 3.27 23.01 -2.33
C THR A 96 2.01 23.48 -1.63
N ALA A 97 1.26 24.41 -2.22
CA ALA A 97 -0.03 24.88 -1.70
C ALA A 97 -1.08 23.75 -1.67
N GLY A 98 -1.16 22.94 -2.73
CA GLY A 98 -2.03 21.75 -2.77
C GLY A 98 -1.65 20.73 -1.70
N CYS A 99 -0.35 20.49 -1.50
CA CYS A 99 0.14 19.61 -0.44
C CYS A 99 -0.26 20.13 0.95
N LEU A 100 -0.07 21.42 1.23
CA LEU A 100 -0.45 22.02 2.50
C LEU A 100 -1.95 21.86 2.77
N ALA A 101 -2.79 22.20 1.81
CA ALA A 101 -4.25 22.07 1.94
C ALA A 101 -4.67 20.60 2.20
N SER A 102 -4.07 19.63 1.49
CA SER A 102 -4.35 18.21 1.68
C SER A 102 -3.91 17.73 3.08
N VAL A 103 -2.72 18.12 3.54
CA VAL A 103 -2.23 17.77 4.88
C VAL A 103 -3.13 18.39 5.97
N GLU A 104 -3.56 19.63 5.82
CA GLU A 104 -4.48 20.29 6.77
C GLU A 104 -5.82 19.57 6.81
N HIS A 105 -6.36 19.17 5.64
CA HIS A 105 -7.59 18.39 5.55
C HIS A 105 -7.44 17.02 6.25
N LEU A 106 -6.39 16.26 5.93
CA LEU A 106 -6.12 14.94 6.54
C LEU A 106 -5.91 15.01 8.06
N LYS A 107 -5.40 16.15 8.57
CA LYS A 107 -5.27 16.38 10.01
C LYS A 107 -6.62 16.66 10.68
N ALA A 108 -7.55 17.29 9.98
CA ALA A 108 -8.85 17.73 10.51
C ALA A 108 -9.96 16.68 10.31
N SER A 109 -9.88 15.87 9.24
CA SER A 109 -10.88 14.86 8.86
C SER A 109 -10.34 13.44 8.99
N SER A 110 -11.20 12.51 9.42
CA SER A 110 -10.97 11.06 9.33
C SER A 110 -11.86 10.39 8.28
N LEU A 111 -12.77 11.14 7.66
CA LEU A 111 -13.83 10.60 6.81
C LEU A 111 -13.30 9.67 5.70
N GLU A 112 -12.31 10.11 4.95
CA GLU A 112 -11.75 9.34 3.83
C GLU A 112 -10.98 8.11 4.32
N ARG A 113 -10.32 8.21 5.50
CA ARG A 113 -9.65 7.05 6.13
C ARG A 113 -10.66 6.01 6.56
N ASP A 114 -11.72 6.41 7.25
CA ASP A 114 -12.77 5.52 7.74
C ASP A 114 -13.49 4.85 6.56
N GLN A 115 -13.76 5.60 5.49
CA GLN A 115 -14.31 5.06 4.24
C GLN A 115 -13.34 4.09 3.57
N LEU A 116 -12.04 4.40 3.48
CA LEU A 116 -11.02 3.50 2.93
C LEU A 116 -11.03 2.15 3.67
N HIS A 117 -11.01 2.17 5.00
CA HIS A 117 -11.02 0.95 5.81
C HIS A 117 -12.31 0.17 5.63
N THR A 118 -13.46 0.86 5.58
CA THR A 118 -14.77 0.24 5.33
C THR A 118 -14.81 -0.45 3.96
N GLN A 119 -14.40 0.25 2.90
CA GLN A 119 -14.41 -0.33 1.55
C GLN A 119 -13.37 -1.45 1.38
N THR A 120 -12.24 -1.34 2.08
CA THR A 120 -11.24 -2.43 2.12
C THR A 120 -11.79 -3.68 2.78
N ALA A 121 -12.50 -3.54 3.90
CA ALA A 121 -13.12 -4.67 4.60
C ALA A 121 -14.16 -5.36 3.71
N LYS A 122 -15.03 -4.58 3.06
CA LYS A 122 -16.02 -5.10 2.10
C LYS A 122 -15.34 -5.84 0.93
N LEU A 123 -14.31 -5.24 0.34
CA LEU A 123 -13.57 -5.85 -0.76
C LEU A 123 -12.94 -7.17 -0.34
N ARG A 124 -12.30 -7.23 0.83
CA ARG A 124 -11.73 -8.47 1.38
C ARG A 124 -12.80 -9.56 1.57
N GLU A 125 -13.97 -9.18 2.08
CA GLU A 125 -15.10 -10.09 2.26
C GLU A 125 -15.60 -10.64 0.92
N ARG A 126 -15.79 -9.78 -0.09
CA ARG A 126 -16.25 -10.20 -1.42
C ARG A 126 -15.24 -11.08 -2.14
N LEU A 127 -13.95 -10.75 -2.10
CA LEU A 127 -12.90 -11.60 -2.65
C LEU A 127 -12.89 -12.99 -1.98
N LYS A 128 -13.05 -13.03 -0.66
CA LYS A 128 -13.17 -14.30 0.09
C LYS A 128 -14.43 -15.09 -0.30
N HIS A 129 -15.58 -14.42 -0.45
CA HIS A 129 -16.84 -15.05 -0.88
C HIS A 129 -16.71 -15.74 -2.25
N HIS A 130 -15.98 -15.11 -3.17
CA HIS A 130 -15.72 -15.62 -4.51
C HIS A 130 -14.51 -16.57 -4.59
N ASP A 131 -13.93 -16.96 -3.45
CA ASP A 131 -12.76 -17.86 -3.36
C ASP A 131 -11.52 -17.33 -4.10
N VAL A 132 -11.38 -16.00 -4.22
CA VAL A 132 -10.23 -15.34 -4.84
C VAL A 132 -9.04 -15.39 -3.87
N PRO A 133 -7.82 -15.82 -4.30
CA PRO A 133 -6.70 -16.10 -3.41
C PRO A 133 -5.98 -14.81 -2.98
N VAL A 134 -6.56 -14.07 -2.02
CA VAL A 134 -5.87 -12.98 -1.32
C VAL A 134 -4.84 -13.58 -0.37
N MET A 135 -3.59 -13.13 -0.46
CA MET A 135 -2.49 -13.65 0.36
C MET A 135 -2.75 -13.41 1.86
N PRO A 136 -2.58 -14.43 2.72
CA PRO A 136 -2.91 -14.36 4.16
C PRO A 136 -2.11 -13.31 4.94
N CYS A 137 -0.90 -12.96 4.49
CA CYS A 137 -0.06 -11.92 5.11
C CYS A 137 -0.65 -10.52 5.07
N SER A 138 -1.65 -10.27 4.20
CA SER A 138 -2.26 -8.95 4.05
C SER A 138 -3.09 -8.54 5.28
N GLN A 139 -2.63 -7.50 5.97
CA GLN A 139 -3.29 -6.91 7.14
C GLN A 139 -3.84 -5.50 6.86
N THR A 140 -3.51 -4.91 5.69
CA THR A 140 -3.77 -3.52 5.35
C THR A 140 -4.79 -3.36 4.22
N HIS A 141 -4.91 -2.15 3.67
CA HIS A 141 -5.73 -1.83 2.49
C HIS A 141 -5.16 -2.40 1.19
N VAL A 142 -3.93 -2.92 1.21
CA VAL A 142 -3.31 -3.58 0.06
C VAL A 142 -3.68 -5.06 0.08
N LEU A 143 -4.42 -5.52 -0.93
CA LEU A 143 -4.89 -6.90 -1.07
C LEU A 143 -4.13 -7.57 -2.24
N PRO A 144 -3.05 -8.30 -1.98
CA PRO A 144 -2.35 -9.05 -3.01
C PRO A 144 -3.13 -10.31 -3.36
N VAL A 145 -3.55 -10.43 -4.62
CA VAL A 145 -4.27 -11.59 -5.18
C VAL A 145 -3.27 -12.44 -5.96
N LEU A 146 -2.97 -13.63 -5.48
CA LEU A 146 -1.95 -14.51 -6.04
C LEU A 146 -2.41 -15.11 -7.39
N VAL A 147 -1.53 -15.04 -8.41
CA VAL A 147 -1.70 -15.69 -9.72
C VAL A 147 -0.68 -16.81 -9.94
N GLY A 148 0.58 -16.59 -9.52
CA GLY A 148 1.65 -17.59 -9.49
C GLY A 148 2.38 -17.83 -10.80
N GLU A 149 2.03 -17.14 -11.89
CA GLU A 149 2.70 -17.24 -13.19
C GLU A 149 2.61 -15.92 -13.98
N ALA A 150 3.74 -15.43 -14.48
CA ALA A 150 3.85 -14.13 -15.15
C ALA A 150 2.98 -14.02 -16.43
N LYS A 151 2.95 -15.06 -17.26
CA LYS A 151 2.14 -15.07 -18.49
C LYS A 151 0.66 -15.04 -18.19
N ARG A 152 0.19 -15.86 -17.24
CA ARG A 152 -1.21 -15.85 -16.80
C ARG A 152 -1.57 -14.52 -16.13
N CYS A 153 -0.69 -13.95 -15.33
CA CYS A 153 -0.92 -12.67 -14.68
C CYS A 153 -1.15 -11.55 -15.71
N LYS A 154 -0.33 -11.49 -16.77
CA LYS A 154 -0.48 -10.53 -17.85
C LYS A 154 -1.77 -10.79 -18.65
N ALA A 155 -2.02 -12.02 -19.08
CA ALA A 155 -3.22 -12.38 -19.85
C ALA A 155 -4.50 -12.09 -19.05
N SER A 156 -4.48 -12.35 -17.73
CA SER A 156 -5.60 -12.04 -16.84
C SER A 156 -5.84 -10.52 -16.72
N ALA A 157 -4.79 -9.71 -16.65
CA ALA A 157 -4.92 -8.25 -16.64
C ALA A 157 -5.54 -7.73 -17.94
N GLU A 158 -5.11 -8.26 -19.08
CA GLU A 158 -5.66 -7.92 -20.40
C GLU A 158 -7.16 -8.32 -20.51
N ARG A 159 -7.51 -9.53 -20.05
CA ARG A 159 -8.90 -9.97 -20.02
C ARG A 159 -9.77 -9.11 -19.11
N LEU A 160 -9.31 -8.82 -17.89
CA LEU A 160 -10.02 -7.95 -16.95
C LEU A 160 -10.29 -6.59 -17.56
N LEU A 161 -9.32 -6.01 -18.26
CA LEU A 161 -9.49 -4.71 -18.91
C LEU A 161 -10.48 -4.77 -20.06
N HIS A 162 -10.32 -5.70 -21.00
CA HIS A 162 -11.08 -5.70 -22.25
C HIS A 162 -12.48 -6.32 -22.13
N ASN A 163 -12.66 -7.32 -21.28
CA ASN A 163 -13.93 -8.02 -21.14
C ASN A 163 -14.77 -7.52 -19.97
N HIS A 164 -14.14 -6.98 -18.92
CA HIS A 164 -14.83 -6.58 -17.70
C HIS A 164 -14.70 -5.08 -17.38
N GLY A 165 -13.89 -4.32 -18.14
CA GLY A 165 -13.64 -2.90 -17.87
C GLY A 165 -12.88 -2.66 -16.56
N VAL A 166 -12.16 -3.66 -16.05
CA VAL A 166 -11.41 -3.62 -14.80
C VAL A 166 -9.92 -3.52 -15.07
N TYR A 167 -9.30 -2.40 -14.68
CA TYR A 167 -7.85 -2.24 -14.78
C TYR A 167 -7.16 -2.71 -13.49
N LEU A 168 -6.31 -3.73 -13.61
CA LEU A 168 -5.40 -4.17 -12.56
C LEU A 168 -3.98 -4.31 -13.11
N GLN A 169 -3.02 -3.76 -12.38
CA GLN A 169 -1.60 -3.86 -12.74
C GLN A 169 -1.06 -5.24 -12.37
N PRO A 170 -0.56 -6.05 -13.34
CA PRO A 170 0.14 -7.28 -13.03
C PRO A 170 1.50 -6.99 -12.37
N ILE A 171 1.79 -7.65 -11.28
CA ILE A 171 3.05 -7.54 -10.55
C ILE A 171 3.83 -8.83 -10.75
N ASN A 172 4.92 -8.74 -11.50
CA ASN A 172 5.76 -9.86 -11.91
C ASN A 172 7.21 -9.66 -11.45
N TYR A 173 8.04 -10.67 -11.65
CA TYR A 173 9.49 -10.53 -11.50
C TYR A 173 10.01 -9.32 -12.32
N PRO A 174 10.95 -8.50 -11.81
CA PRO A 174 11.69 -8.66 -10.53
C PRO A 174 11.01 -8.04 -9.30
N SER A 175 9.81 -7.46 -9.42
CA SER A 175 9.10 -6.82 -8.30
C SER A 175 8.66 -7.81 -7.23
N VAL A 176 8.42 -9.04 -7.63
CA VAL A 176 8.11 -10.18 -6.75
C VAL A 176 8.88 -11.40 -7.20
N PRO A 177 9.18 -12.39 -6.33
CA PRO A 177 9.80 -13.64 -6.73
C PRO A 177 8.98 -14.41 -7.78
N VAL A 178 9.67 -15.15 -8.65
CA VAL A 178 9.03 -16.06 -9.62
C VAL A 178 8.17 -17.08 -8.89
N GLY A 179 6.95 -17.33 -9.39
CA GLY A 179 5.96 -18.21 -8.75
C GLY A 179 5.07 -17.49 -7.74
N THR A 180 5.29 -16.20 -7.52
CA THR A 180 4.50 -15.37 -6.60
C THR A 180 3.89 -14.15 -7.27
N GLU A 181 3.78 -14.19 -8.59
CA GLU A 181 3.15 -13.15 -9.40
C GLU A 181 1.70 -12.93 -8.93
N ARG A 182 1.29 -11.66 -8.91
CA ARG A 182 0.03 -11.26 -8.28
C ARG A 182 -0.56 -10.00 -8.86
N PHE A 183 -1.82 -9.77 -8.58
CA PHE A 183 -2.41 -8.43 -8.65
C PHE A 183 -2.32 -7.78 -7.28
N ARG A 184 -2.03 -6.48 -7.25
CA ARG A 184 -2.14 -5.68 -6.04
C ARG A 184 -3.43 -4.88 -6.11
N VAL A 185 -4.46 -5.35 -5.41
CA VAL A 185 -5.79 -4.74 -5.39
C VAL A 185 -5.90 -3.80 -4.22
N ASN A 186 -6.41 -2.59 -4.46
CA ASN A 186 -6.66 -1.62 -3.41
C ASN A 186 -8.07 -1.02 -3.61
N ALA A 187 -8.86 -0.97 -2.54
CA ALA A 187 -10.06 -0.15 -2.52
C ALA A 187 -9.68 1.33 -2.40
N THR A 188 -10.60 2.19 -2.79
CA THR A 188 -10.57 3.63 -2.50
C THR A 188 -11.83 4.03 -1.75
N PRO A 189 -11.84 5.17 -1.05
CA PRO A 189 -13.04 5.67 -0.38
C PRO A 189 -14.28 5.80 -1.30
N ASN A 190 -14.04 6.03 -2.60
CA ASN A 190 -15.08 6.31 -3.58
C ASN A 190 -15.61 5.08 -4.33
N HIS A 191 -15.07 3.89 -4.10
CA HIS A 191 -15.62 2.68 -4.73
C HIS A 191 -16.98 2.36 -4.14
N SER A 192 -17.98 2.13 -5.03
CA SER A 192 -19.30 1.67 -4.61
C SER A 192 -19.30 0.16 -4.31
N ASP A 193 -20.36 -0.30 -3.62
CA ASP A 193 -20.55 -1.72 -3.33
C ASP A 193 -20.71 -2.54 -4.63
N GLU A 194 -21.36 -1.96 -5.66
CA GLU A 194 -21.50 -2.58 -6.97
C GLU A 194 -20.16 -2.72 -7.69
N GLN A 195 -19.27 -1.72 -7.59
CA GLN A 195 -17.92 -1.80 -8.18
C GLN A 195 -17.06 -2.84 -7.48
N ILE A 196 -17.17 -2.95 -6.17
CA ILE A 196 -16.46 -3.96 -5.36
C ILE A 196 -16.93 -5.37 -5.72
N GLU A 197 -18.25 -5.58 -5.83
CA GLU A 197 -18.83 -6.87 -6.26
C GLU A 197 -18.42 -7.19 -7.70
N HIS A 198 -18.54 -6.23 -8.62
CA HIS A 198 -18.13 -6.41 -10.02
C HIS A 198 -16.66 -6.85 -10.13
N LEU A 199 -15.76 -6.24 -9.38
CA LEU A 199 -14.35 -6.64 -9.34
C LEU A 199 -14.17 -8.08 -8.88
N ALA A 200 -14.85 -8.46 -7.78
CA ALA A 200 -14.70 -9.81 -7.22
C ALA A 200 -15.22 -10.89 -8.17
N VAL A 201 -16.38 -10.67 -8.81
CA VAL A 201 -16.94 -11.56 -9.84
C VAL A 201 -16.02 -11.65 -11.06
N SER A 202 -15.53 -10.50 -11.56
CA SER A 202 -14.64 -10.44 -12.73
C SER A 202 -13.32 -11.18 -12.50
N LEU A 203 -12.75 -11.08 -11.29
CA LEU A 203 -11.57 -11.84 -10.90
C LEU A 203 -11.87 -13.34 -10.88
N ARG A 204 -12.98 -13.76 -10.28
CA ARG A 204 -13.39 -15.16 -10.22
C ARG A 204 -13.56 -15.75 -11.63
N GLU A 205 -14.31 -15.11 -12.52
CA GLU A 205 -14.51 -15.56 -13.91
C GLU A 205 -13.21 -15.59 -14.71
N THR A 206 -12.30 -14.64 -14.47
CA THR A 206 -10.97 -14.63 -15.11
C THR A 206 -10.09 -15.78 -14.61
N PHE A 207 -10.13 -16.09 -13.32
CA PHE A 207 -9.38 -17.19 -12.73
C PHE A 207 -9.88 -18.53 -13.22
N ASP A 208 -11.19 -18.73 -13.31
CA ASP A 208 -11.80 -19.92 -13.89
C ASP A 208 -11.40 -20.08 -15.38
N HIS A 209 -11.42 -18.99 -16.17
CA HIS A 209 -11.05 -19.01 -17.59
C HIS A 209 -9.60 -19.46 -17.82
N PHE A 210 -8.65 -18.97 -17.01
CA PHE A 210 -7.24 -19.33 -17.15
C PHE A 210 -6.81 -20.53 -16.27
N SER A 211 -7.76 -21.19 -15.59
CA SER A 211 -7.50 -22.27 -14.64
C SER A 211 -6.46 -21.89 -13.57
N ILE A 212 -6.55 -20.65 -13.06
CA ILE A 212 -5.72 -20.17 -11.95
C ILE A 212 -6.30 -20.77 -10.66
N PRO A 213 -5.45 -21.34 -9.78
CA PRO A 213 -5.93 -21.95 -8.53
C PRO A 213 -6.62 -20.91 -7.61
N LEU A 214 -7.76 -21.29 -7.05
CA LEU A 214 -8.54 -20.52 -6.10
C LEU A 214 -7.99 -20.65 -4.67
N ALA A 215 -8.43 -19.79 -3.75
CA ALA A 215 -7.94 -19.74 -2.38
C ALA A 215 -8.08 -21.08 -1.65
N SER A 216 -9.21 -21.76 -1.82
CA SER A 216 -9.48 -23.08 -1.25
C SER A 216 -8.48 -24.17 -1.70
N LYS A 217 -7.80 -23.97 -2.84
CA LYS A 217 -6.75 -24.88 -3.34
C LYS A 217 -5.34 -24.43 -2.96
N VAL A 218 -5.10 -23.11 -2.99
CA VAL A 218 -3.76 -22.53 -2.74
C VAL A 218 -3.39 -22.61 -1.27
N PHE A 219 -4.33 -22.27 -0.38
CA PHE A 219 -4.08 -22.15 1.06
C PHE A 219 -4.66 -23.32 1.88
N ALA A 220 -5.04 -24.44 1.23
CA ALA A 220 -5.58 -25.63 1.91
C ALA A 220 -4.66 -26.20 3.00
N ALA A 221 -3.35 -26.01 2.88
CA ALA A 221 -2.36 -26.53 3.84
C ALA A 221 -2.16 -25.63 5.08
N GLU A 222 -2.69 -24.39 5.09
CA GLU A 222 -2.55 -23.48 6.24
C GLU A 222 -3.70 -23.59 7.25
N VAL A 223 -4.72 -24.42 6.96
CA VAL A 223 -5.93 -24.61 7.78
C VAL A 223 -5.93 -25.96 8.51
N ALA A 224 -4.92 -26.79 8.33
CA ALA A 224 -4.70 -28.06 8.98
C ALA A 224 -3.60 -27.96 10.05
#